data_947dc10dde63900e494e14eeefc02dcf
#
_entry.id   947dc10dde63900e494e14eeefc02dcf
#
_cell.length_a   1.000
_cell.length_b   1.000
_cell.length_c   1.000
_cell.angle_alpha   90.00
_cell.angle_beta   90.00
_cell.angle_gamma   90.00
#
_symmetry.space_group_name_H-M   'P 1'
#
loop_
_entity.id
_entity.type
_entity.pdbx_description
1 polymer ?
#
loop_
_entity_poly.entity_id
_entity_poly.type
_entity_poly.pdbx_seq_one_letter_code
_entity_poly.pdbx_strand_id
1 'polypeptide(L)'
;MKIPRRRFLHLAAGAAALPAAKRIAFADTYPTRPVHLVVGFSPGSASDINARLVGQWLSERLGQPFIIDNRAGAGGNIATEFVVRAQADGYTLLYASTGIAINATLYAGKVSYNSLRDLVPVASVVRTPVVMEVNPDLPVKTVPEFIAYAKANPGKINMATVGAGSLQHLCGEYFKMMTGINMVPVHYRGAAPAITDLIAGRVQVMFDVLVSSISYIKSGQLRALAVTPTPQELLSGVPTIGESVPGYEAGGWQGVCAPSKTPTEIIDRLNRETNAVLADANSKVRLTELGGQPFVGTPAEFGKFVAAETDKWGKVVREAGLKPD
;
A
#
# COMPACT_ATOMS: atom_id res chain seq x y z
N MET A 1 40.59 56.10 -1.24
CA MET A 1 39.69 55.86 -0.09
C MET A 1 39.88 54.39 0.34
N LYS A 2 40.58 54.12 1.43
CA LYS A 2 40.88 52.74 1.89
C LYS A 2 39.80 52.30 2.87
N ILE A 3 39.00 51.28 2.54
CA ILE A 3 37.98 50.70 3.41
C ILE A 3 38.67 49.88 4.50
N PRO A 4 38.43 50.14 5.81
CA PRO A 4 39.08 49.39 6.90
C PRO A 4 38.68 47.91 6.86
N ARG A 5 39.64 46.98 7.03
CA ARG A 5 39.48 45.51 6.98
C ARG A 5 38.35 44.95 7.86
N ARG A 6 38.02 45.62 8.96
CA ARG A 6 36.91 45.23 9.85
C ARG A 6 35.51 45.34 9.20
N ARG A 7 35.27 46.32 8.30
CA ARG A 7 33.98 46.49 7.59
C ARG A 7 33.79 45.44 6.49
N PHE A 8 34.91 44.95 5.90
CA PHE A 8 34.84 43.87 4.89
C PHE A 8 34.43 42.52 5.49
N LEU A 9 34.91 42.22 6.73
CA LEU A 9 34.54 40.99 7.42
C LEU A 9 33.05 40.94 7.88
N HIS A 10 32.45 42.07 8.22
CA HIS A 10 31.04 42.17 8.54
C HIS A 10 30.11 42.04 7.32
N LEU A 11 30.55 42.47 6.14
CA LEU A 11 29.82 42.28 4.88
C LEU A 11 29.89 40.84 4.38
N ALA A 12 31.03 40.16 4.55
CA ALA A 12 31.19 38.76 4.19
C ALA A 12 30.37 37.80 5.10
N ALA A 13 30.27 38.09 6.39
CA ALA A 13 29.44 37.31 7.33
C ALA A 13 27.92 37.44 7.07
N GLY A 14 27.48 38.61 6.59
CA GLY A 14 26.06 38.82 6.23
C GLY A 14 25.64 38.11 4.94
N ALA A 15 26.57 37.91 3.98
CA ALA A 15 26.28 37.24 2.71
C ALA A 15 26.21 35.70 2.84
N ALA A 16 26.86 35.09 3.84
CA ALA A 16 26.86 33.66 4.07
C ALA A 16 25.60 33.15 4.78
N ALA A 17 24.85 34.03 5.47
CA ALA A 17 23.64 33.65 6.21
C ALA A 17 22.35 33.66 5.35
N LEU A 18 22.36 34.30 4.17
CA LEU A 18 21.21 34.46 3.29
C LEU A 18 20.63 33.15 2.68
N PRO A 19 21.42 32.14 2.28
CA PRO A 19 20.81 30.92 1.70
C PRO A 19 20.16 30.00 2.72
N ALA A 20 20.58 30.00 3.99
CA ALA A 20 19.95 29.16 5.03
C ALA A 20 18.58 29.68 5.49
N ALA A 21 18.43 31.02 5.58
CA ALA A 21 17.16 31.64 5.97
C ALA A 21 16.05 31.47 4.92
N LYS A 22 16.38 31.39 3.62
CA LYS A 22 15.41 31.16 2.55
C LYS A 22 14.80 29.75 2.56
N ARG A 23 15.55 28.73 3.02
CA ARG A 23 15.04 27.33 3.08
C ARG A 23 14.03 27.15 4.21
N ILE A 24 14.27 27.73 5.37
CA ILE A 24 13.35 27.64 6.53
C ILE A 24 12.03 28.35 6.22
N ALA A 25 12.08 29.55 5.59
CA ALA A 25 10.88 30.30 5.23
C ALA A 25 10.00 29.61 4.19
N PHE A 26 10.54 28.73 3.32
CA PHE A 26 9.76 28.03 2.29
C PHE A 26 8.94 26.87 2.87
N ALA A 27 9.46 26.16 3.86
CA ALA A 27 8.75 25.05 4.48
C ALA A 27 7.59 25.53 5.36
N ASP A 28 7.73 26.66 6.02
CA ASP A 28 6.67 27.23 6.87
C ASP A 28 5.46 27.74 6.06
N THR A 29 5.64 28.03 4.77
CA THR A 29 4.57 28.50 3.88
C THR A 29 3.97 27.41 3.00
N TYR A 30 4.60 26.21 2.89
CA TYR A 30 4.05 25.10 2.11
C TYR A 30 2.85 24.44 2.82
N PRO A 31 1.75 24.11 2.12
CA PRO A 31 1.43 24.46 0.74
C PRO A 31 0.81 25.86 0.64
N THR A 32 1.06 26.60 -0.45
CA THR A 32 0.46 27.91 -0.75
C THR A 32 -0.59 27.85 -1.86
N ARG A 33 -0.75 26.69 -2.47
CA ARG A 33 -1.70 26.38 -3.55
C ARG A 33 -2.16 24.94 -3.45
N PRO A 34 -3.21 24.53 -4.19
CA PRO A 34 -3.69 23.16 -4.18
C PRO A 34 -2.61 22.13 -4.47
N VAL A 35 -2.67 20.99 -3.74
CA VAL A 35 -1.77 19.83 -3.90
C VAL A 35 -2.55 18.72 -4.62
N HIS A 36 -1.96 18.13 -5.66
CA HIS A 36 -2.53 16.99 -6.37
C HIS A 36 -2.06 15.67 -5.75
N LEU A 37 -3.00 14.85 -5.30
CA LEU A 37 -2.76 13.49 -4.82
C LEU A 37 -3.21 12.51 -5.90
N VAL A 38 -2.23 11.97 -6.65
CA VAL A 38 -2.47 11.12 -7.81
C VAL A 38 -2.69 9.68 -7.37
N VAL A 39 -3.78 9.07 -7.82
CA VAL A 39 -4.21 7.71 -7.48
C VAL A 39 -4.19 6.82 -8.72
N GLY A 40 -3.49 5.68 -8.66
CA GLY A 40 -3.31 4.75 -9.79
C GLY A 40 -4.51 3.84 -10.07
N PHE A 41 -5.67 4.10 -9.47
CA PHE A 41 -6.88 3.27 -9.57
C PHE A 41 -8.12 4.12 -9.83
N SER A 42 -9.17 3.46 -10.33
CA SER A 42 -10.43 4.13 -10.65
C SER A 42 -11.11 4.75 -9.42
N PRO A 43 -11.91 5.80 -9.61
CA PRO A 43 -12.78 6.32 -8.56
C PRO A 43 -13.64 5.21 -7.94
N GLY A 44 -13.81 5.26 -6.61
CA GLY A 44 -14.54 4.25 -5.83
C GLY A 44 -13.71 3.01 -5.45
N SER A 45 -12.46 2.88 -5.89
CA SER A 45 -11.55 1.86 -5.40
C SER A 45 -11.13 2.14 -3.94
N ALA A 46 -10.66 1.11 -3.21
CA ALA A 46 -10.15 1.29 -1.85
C ALA A 46 -9.03 2.35 -1.76
N SER A 47 -8.16 2.41 -2.79
CA SER A 47 -7.12 3.45 -2.86
C SER A 47 -7.70 4.85 -3.05
N ASP A 48 -8.74 5.01 -3.87
CA ASP A 48 -9.41 6.29 -4.08
C ASP A 48 -10.14 6.76 -2.82
N ILE A 49 -10.89 5.87 -2.18
CA ILE A 49 -11.61 6.17 -0.92
C ILE A 49 -10.64 6.64 0.16
N ASN A 50 -9.58 5.89 0.39
CA ASN A 50 -8.57 6.25 1.40
C ASN A 50 -7.80 7.53 1.04
N ALA A 51 -7.48 7.73 -0.26
CA ALA A 51 -6.82 8.96 -0.71
C ALA A 51 -7.70 10.19 -0.49
N ARG A 52 -9.02 10.09 -0.74
CA ARG A 52 -9.99 11.19 -0.48
C ARG A 52 -10.07 11.50 1.00
N LEU A 53 -10.10 10.48 1.84
CA LEU A 53 -10.14 10.65 3.30
C LEU A 53 -8.88 11.36 3.80
N VAL A 54 -7.69 10.88 3.41
CA VAL A 54 -6.41 11.50 3.77
C VAL A 54 -6.28 12.91 3.17
N GLY A 55 -6.68 13.09 1.92
CA GLY A 55 -6.69 14.39 1.25
C GLY A 55 -7.57 15.42 1.94
N GLN A 56 -8.77 15.02 2.39
CA GLN A 56 -9.64 15.87 3.20
C GLN A 56 -8.95 16.30 4.49
N TRP A 57 -8.43 15.36 5.27
CA TRP A 57 -7.76 15.64 6.53
C TRP A 57 -6.53 16.55 6.38
N LEU A 58 -5.71 16.30 5.34
CA LEU A 58 -4.57 17.17 5.06
C LEU A 58 -5.01 18.56 4.60
N SER A 59 -6.11 18.68 3.87
CA SER A 59 -6.68 19.98 3.48
C SER A 59 -7.09 20.80 4.68
N GLU A 60 -7.77 20.18 5.65
CA GLU A 60 -8.19 20.82 6.89
C GLU A 60 -7.01 21.29 7.73
N ARG A 61 -5.94 20.51 7.81
CA ARG A 61 -4.76 20.82 8.62
C ARG A 61 -3.79 21.80 7.98
N LEU A 62 -3.64 21.73 6.65
CA LEU A 62 -2.65 22.53 5.91
C LEU A 62 -3.26 23.77 5.23
N GLY A 63 -4.59 23.93 5.27
CA GLY A 63 -5.27 25.11 4.75
C GLY A 63 -5.28 25.25 3.23
N GLN A 64 -4.89 24.20 2.49
CA GLN A 64 -4.93 24.17 1.03
C GLN A 64 -5.59 22.86 0.55
N PRO A 65 -6.37 22.89 -0.54
CA PRO A 65 -7.03 21.69 -1.07
C PRO A 65 -6.03 20.61 -1.49
N PHE A 66 -6.29 19.36 -1.10
CA PHE A 66 -5.66 18.17 -1.67
C PHE A 66 -6.63 17.56 -2.68
N ILE A 67 -6.33 17.74 -3.96
CA ILE A 67 -7.19 17.33 -5.08
C ILE A 67 -6.80 15.91 -5.50
N ILE A 68 -7.78 15.00 -5.50
CA ILE A 68 -7.57 13.62 -5.93
C ILE A 68 -7.65 13.53 -7.46
N ASP A 69 -6.55 13.07 -8.08
CA ASP A 69 -6.41 12.86 -9.54
C ASP A 69 -6.28 11.36 -9.83
N ASN A 70 -7.35 10.74 -10.32
CA ASN A 70 -7.36 9.32 -10.65
C ASN A 70 -6.78 9.08 -12.04
N ARG A 71 -5.64 8.35 -12.11
CA ARG A 71 -4.95 7.93 -13.34
C ARG A 71 -4.82 6.42 -13.36
N ALA A 72 -5.92 5.73 -13.57
CA ALA A 72 -5.97 4.28 -13.57
C ALA A 72 -5.29 3.67 -14.81
N GLY A 73 -4.75 2.46 -14.64
CA GLY A 73 -4.20 1.63 -15.71
C GLY A 73 -2.84 1.04 -15.40
N ALA A 74 -2.53 -0.09 -16.06
CA ALA A 74 -1.28 -0.84 -15.93
C ALA A 74 -0.88 -1.09 -14.46
N GLY A 75 -1.84 -1.48 -13.59
CA GLY A 75 -1.59 -1.74 -12.18
C GLY A 75 -1.14 -0.51 -11.37
N GLY A 76 -1.43 0.72 -11.83
CA GLY A 76 -1.01 1.98 -11.22
C GLY A 76 0.27 2.57 -11.82
N ASN A 77 0.90 1.92 -12.80
CA ASN A 77 2.13 2.42 -13.43
C ASN A 77 1.93 3.76 -14.13
N ILE A 78 0.75 4.02 -14.73
CA ILE A 78 0.44 5.31 -15.39
C ILE A 78 0.52 6.46 -14.37
N ALA A 79 -0.09 6.30 -13.21
CA ALA A 79 -0.03 7.28 -12.13
C ALA A 79 1.39 7.47 -11.60
N THR A 80 2.10 6.36 -11.38
CA THR A 80 3.47 6.38 -10.86
C THR A 80 4.41 7.11 -11.82
N GLU A 81 4.35 6.81 -13.11
CA GLU A 81 5.20 7.46 -14.13
C GLU A 81 4.87 8.96 -14.24
N PHE A 82 3.60 9.33 -14.16
CA PHE A 82 3.19 10.73 -14.15
C PHE A 82 3.82 11.49 -12.98
N VAL A 83 3.78 10.93 -11.76
CA VAL A 83 4.35 11.58 -10.57
C VAL A 83 5.88 11.61 -10.62
N VAL A 84 6.53 10.53 -11.06
CA VAL A 84 8.00 10.49 -11.23
C VAL A 84 8.50 11.62 -12.15
N ARG A 85 7.72 11.98 -13.17
CA ARG A 85 8.07 13.07 -14.12
C ARG A 85 7.62 14.46 -13.67
N ALA A 86 6.88 14.57 -12.58
CA ALA A 86 6.41 15.85 -12.06
C ALA A 86 7.53 16.67 -11.43
N GLN A 87 7.28 17.96 -11.22
CA GLN A 87 8.20 18.82 -10.47
C GLN A 87 8.32 18.34 -9.02
N ALA A 88 9.55 18.33 -8.50
CA ALA A 88 9.85 17.90 -7.14
C ALA A 88 9.64 19.05 -6.13
N ASP A 89 8.46 19.65 -6.13
CA ASP A 89 8.09 20.83 -5.33
C ASP A 89 7.00 20.51 -4.28
N GLY A 90 6.61 19.22 -4.16
CA GLY A 90 5.61 18.75 -3.21
C GLY A 90 4.16 18.92 -3.64
N TYR A 91 3.88 19.55 -4.79
CA TYR A 91 2.50 19.81 -5.24
C TYR A 91 1.89 18.70 -6.12
N THR A 92 2.69 17.69 -6.46
CA THR A 92 2.21 16.48 -7.14
C THR A 92 2.75 15.26 -6.38
N LEU A 93 1.88 14.56 -5.70
CA LEU A 93 2.18 13.42 -4.84
C LEU A 93 1.52 12.16 -5.38
N LEU A 94 2.12 10.99 -5.14
CA LEU A 94 1.52 9.69 -5.43
C LEU A 94 0.88 9.14 -4.17
N TYR A 95 -0.39 8.77 -4.26
CA TYR A 95 -0.99 7.86 -3.30
C TYR A 95 -0.64 6.43 -3.70
N ALA A 96 0.45 5.97 -3.16
CA ALA A 96 1.05 4.68 -3.47
C ALA A 96 0.32 3.53 -2.78
N SER A 97 0.39 2.34 -3.37
CA SER A 97 -0.11 1.09 -2.80
C SER A 97 0.89 -0.03 -2.99
N THR A 98 0.62 -1.22 -2.45
CA THR A 98 1.41 -2.44 -2.65
C THR A 98 1.77 -2.68 -4.12
N GLY A 99 0.94 -2.19 -5.05
CA GLY A 99 1.19 -2.29 -6.49
C GLY A 99 2.55 -1.76 -6.93
N ILE A 100 3.09 -0.70 -6.32
CA ILE A 100 4.43 -0.18 -6.71
C ILE A 100 5.55 -1.17 -6.39
N ALA A 101 5.43 -1.95 -5.32
CA ALA A 101 6.39 -2.97 -4.93
C ALA A 101 6.29 -4.21 -5.85
N ILE A 102 5.09 -4.63 -6.17
CA ILE A 102 4.81 -5.74 -7.10
C ILE A 102 5.30 -5.40 -8.51
N ASN A 103 4.94 -4.22 -9.00
CA ASN A 103 5.20 -3.77 -10.36
C ASN A 103 6.68 -3.55 -10.65
N ALA A 104 7.50 -3.28 -9.65
CA ALA A 104 8.94 -3.17 -9.77
C ALA A 104 9.57 -4.42 -10.42
N THR A 105 9.00 -5.60 -10.19
CA THR A 105 9.42 -6.86 -10.85
C THR A 105 8.48 -7.27 -11.97
N LEU A 106 7.16 -7.19 -11.77
CA LEU A 106 6.17 -7.64 -12.75
C LEU A 106 6.28 -6.88 -14.09
N TYR A 107 6.57 -5.58 -14.04
CA TYR A 107 6.74 -4.72 -15.21
C TYR A 107 8.21 -4.34 -15.48
N ALA A 108 9.17 -5.11 -14.94
CA ALA A 108 10.59 -4.86 -15.19
C ALA A 108 10.90 -4.82 -16.68
N GLY A 109 11.57 -3.75 -17.12
CA GLY A 109 11.89 -3.50 -18.53
C GLY A 109 10.73 -2.99 -19.40
N LYS A 110 9.51 -2.85 -18.86
CA LYS A 110 8.33 -2.30 -19.54
C LYS A 110 7.95 -0.89 -19.08
N VAL A 111 8.52 -0.43 -17.98
CA VAL A 111 8.34 0.94 -17.44
C VAL A 111 9.64 1.72 -17.52
N SER A 112 9.57 3.05 -17.66
CA SER A 112 10.72 3.95 -17.84
C SER A 112 11.30 4.46 -16.52
N TYR A 113 10.79 4.04 -15.38
CA TYR A 113 11.18 4.49 -14.04
C TYR A 113 11.57 3.33 -13.12
N ASN A 114 12.23 3.67 -12.01
CA ASN A 114 12.48 2.78 -10.89
C ASN A 114 11.85 3.39 -9.63
N SER A 115 10.83 2.74 -9.07
CA SER A 115 10.06 3.29 -7.94
C SER A 115 10.89 3.56 -6.70
N LEU A 116 11.91 2.74 -6.41
CA LEU A 116 12.79 2.92 -5.24
C LEU A 116 13.82 4.05 -5.43
N ARG A 117 14.16 4.40 -6.67
CA ARG A 117 15.12 5.47 -6.99
C ARG A 117 14.42 6.80 -7.25
N ASP A 118 13.30 6.75 -7.98
CA ASP A 118 12.68 7.93 -8.58
C ASP A 118 11.54 8.51 -7.73
N LEU A 119 11.12 7.78 -6.67
CA LEU A 119 10.20 8.25 -5.64
C LEU A 119 10.89 8.30 -4.28
N VAL A 120 10.46 9.26 -3.44
CA VAL A 120 10.80 9.31 -2.02
C VAL A 120 9.55 9.05 -1.18
N PRO A 121 9.59 8.14 -0.21
CA PRO A 121 8.50 7.93 0.75
C PRO A 121 8.27 9.19 1.58
N VAL A 122 7.00 9.55 1.76
CA VAL A 122 6.56 10.70 2.57
C VAL A 122 5.92 10.21 3.87
N ALA A 123 4.87 9.40 3.76
CA ALA A 123 4.15 8.87 4.90
C ALA A 123 3.48 7.54 4.57
N SER A 124 3.59 6.57 5.45
CA SER A 124 2.69 5.42 5.48
C SER A 124 1.31 5.88 5.98
N VAL A 125 0.24 5.24 5.51
CA VAL A 125 -1.13 5.65 5.83
C VAL A 125 -1.93 4.50 6.42
N VAL A 126 -2.03 3.38 5.71
CA VAL A 126 -2.89 2.29 6.11
C VAL A 126 -2.30 0.94 5.71
N ARG A 127 -2.45 -0.04 6.58
CA ARG A 127 -2.33 -1.47 6.26
C ARG A 127 -3.70 -2.04 5.97
N THR A 128 -3.79 -2.88 4.94
CA THR A 128 -5.03 -3.54 4.55
C THR A 128 -4.87 -5.03 4.81
N PRO A 129 -5.57 -5.57 5.83
CA PRO A 129 -5.48 -6.98 6.16
C PRO A 129 -6.13 -7.83 5.07
N VAL A 130 -5.58 -9.05 4.93
CA VAL A 130 -6.08 -10.08 4.03
C VAL A 130 -6.55 -11.25 4.89
N VAL A 131 -7.66 -11.87 4.50
CA VAL A 131 -8.19 -13.08 5.12
C VAL A 131 -8.03 -14.25 4.16
N MET A 132 -7.54 -15.38 4.70
CA MET A 132 -7.61 -16.67 4.02
C MET A 132 -8.95 -17.31 4.36
N GLU A 133 -9.78 -17.45 3.35
CA GLU A 133 -11.16 -17.92 3.51
C GLU A 133 -11.50 -19.07 2.57
N VAL A 134 -12.41 -19.92 3.00
CA VAL A 134 -12.82 -21.11 2.25
C VAL A 134 -14.34 -21.23 2.24
N ASN A 135 -14.86 -22.03 1.28
CA ASN A 135 -16.22 -22.50 1.33
C ASN A 135 -16.42 -23.37 2.60
N PRO A 136 -17.50 -23.17 3.39
CA PRO A 136 -17.76 -23.92 4.61
C PRO A 136 -17.90 -25.45 4.43
N ASP A 137 -18.26 -25.90 3.23
CA ASP A 137 -18.39 -27.34 2.92
C ASP A 137 -17.03 -28.04 2.73
N LEU A 138 -15.95 -27.26 2.55
CA LEU A 138 -14.61 -27.81 2.54
C LEU A 138 -14.28 -28.38 3.94
N PRO A 139 -13.82 -29.64 4.05
CA PRO A 139 -13.65 -30.34 5.34
C PRO A 139 -12.38 -29.90 6.08
N VAL A 140 -12.17 -28.56 6.21
CA VAL A 140 -11.04 -27.94 6.90
C VAL A 140 -11.51 -26.78 7.76
N LYS A 141 -10.89 -26.61 8.92
CA LYS A 141 -11.22 -25.55 9.91
C LYS A 141 -10.02 -24.70 10.29
N THR A 142 -8.82 -25.15 9.94
CA THR A 142 -7.55 -24.51 10.31
C THR A 142 -6.60 -24.48 9.11
N VAL A 143 -5.61 -23.60 9.16
CA VAL A 143 -4.54 -23.53 8.13
C VAL A 143 -3.76 -24.85 8.02
N PRO A 144 -3.34 -25.53 9.11
CA PRO A 144 -2.71 -26.84 9.02
C PRO A 144 -3.57 -27.91 8.36
N GLU A 145 -4.88 -27.96 8.67
CA GLU A 145 -5.83 -28.89 8.01
C GLU A 145 -5.94 -28.59 6.52
N PHE A 146 -6.01 -27.30 6.14
CA PHE A 146 -6.04 -26.90 4.72
C PHE A 146 -4.76 -27.32 3.99
N ILE A 147 -3.58 -27.13 4.59
CA ILE A 147 -2.31 -27.56 4.01
C ILE A 147 -2.28 -29.08 3.81
N ALA A 148 -2.73 -29.86 4.82
CA ALA A 148 -2.80 -31.32 4.72
C ALA A 148 -3.77 -31.75 3.61
N TYR A 149 -4.95 -31.13 3.57
CA TYR A 149 -5.97 -31.40 2.53
C TYR A 149 -5.45 -31.07 1.13
N ALA A 150 -4.80 -29.93 0.93
CA ALA A 150 -4.25 -29.53 -0.35
C ALA A 150 -3.09 -30.46 -0.81
N LYS A 151 -2.25 -30.94 0.10
CA LYS A 151 -1.21 -31.95 -0.18
C LYS A 151 -1.78 -33.29 -0.60
N ALA A 152 -2.92 -33.70 -0.02
CA ALA A 152 -3.61 -34.91 -0.40
C ALA A 152 -4.38 -34.78 -1.73
N ASN A 153 -4.64 -33.57 -2.21
CA ASN A 153 -5.40 -33.25 -3.41
C ASN A 153 -4.66 -32.31 -4.35
N PRO A 154 -3.44 -32.65 -4.83
CA PRO A 154 -2.63 -31.76 -5.62
C PRO A 154 -3.32 -31.36 -6.94
N GLY A 155 -3.35 -30.05 -7.22
CA GLY A 155 -3.96 -29.47 -8.43
C GLY A 155 -5.50 -29.50 -8.47
N LYS A 156 -6.18 -29.96 -7.39
CA LYS A 156 -7.64 -29.96 -7.30
C LYS A 156 -8.21 -28.76 -6.54
N ILE A 157 -7.37 -27.95 -5.92
CA ILE A 157 -7.79 -26.75 -5.18
C ILE A 157 -7.73 -25.56 -6.12
N ASN A 158 -8.88 -25.02 -6.47
CA ASN A 158 -8.99 -23.77 -7.22
C ASN A 158 -8.96 -22.60 -6.25
N MET A 159 -8.05 -21.66 -6.48
CA MET A 159 -7.87 -20.43 -5.71
C MET A 159 -8.45 -19.25 -6.48
N ALA A 160 -9.49 -18.64 -5.95
CA ALA A 160 -10.05 -17.42 -6.55
C ALA A 160 -9.10 -16.22 -6.36
N THR A 161 -8.96 -15.40 -7.40
CA THR A 161 -8.18 -14.16 -7.39
C THR A 161 -8.93 -13.06 -8.13
N VAL A 162 -8.60 -11.79 -7.88
CA VAL A 162 -9.22 -10.65 -8.57
C VAL A 162 -8.45 -10.18 -9.81
N GLY A 163 -7.64 -11.06 -10.37
CA GLY A 163 -6.84 -10.84 -11.57
C GLY A 163 -5.39 -11.28 -11.39
N ALA A 164 -4.71 -11.55 -12.50
CA ALA A 164 -3.28 -11.90 -12.49
C ALA A 164 -2.45 -10.74 -11.92
N GLY A 165 -1.49 -11.04 -11.03
CA GLY A 165 -0.65 -10.04 -10.39
C GLY A 165 -1.35 -9.17 -9.33
N SER A 166 -2.63 -9.43 -9.00
CA SER A 166 -3.30 -8.76 -7.89
C SER A 166 -2.70 -9.15 -6.53
N LEU A 167 -2.90 -8.33 -5.50
CA LEU A 167 -2.48 -8.67 -4.13
C LEU A 167 -3.03 -10.03 -3.71
N GLN A 168 -4.30 -10.30 -3.97
CA GLN A 168 -4.97 -11.57 -3.65
C GLN A 168 -4.29 -12.76 -4.34
N HIS A 169 -3.91 -12.60 -5.61
CA HIS A 169 -3.15 -13.62 -6.33
C HIS A 169 -1.78 -13.85 -5.69
N LEU A 170 -1.03 -12.78 -5.43
CA LEU A 170 0.31 -12.90 -4.86
C LEU A 170 0.30 -13.43 -3.43
N CYS A 171 -0.70 -13.12 -2.63
CA CYS A 171 -0.85 -13.72 -1.30
C CYS A 171 -0.96 -15.25 -1.41
N GLY A 172 -1.78 -15.75 -2.33
CA GLY A 172 -1.92 -17.18 -2.55
C GLY A 172 -0.66 -17.83 -3.12
N GLU A 173 0.01 -17.19 -4.09
CA GLU A 173 1.29 -17.70 -4.63
C GLU A 173 2.39 -17.72 -3.56
N TYR A 174 2.46 -16.69 -2.71
CA TYR A 174 3.38 -16.67 -1.58
C TYR A 174 3.09 -17.80 -0.58
N PHE A 175 1.80 -18.08 -0.32
CA PHE A 175 1.40 -19.21 0.52
C PHE A 175 1.79 -20.56 -0.11
N LYS A 176 1.58 -20.76 -1.42
CA LYS A 176 2.04 -21.95 -2.15
C LYS A 176 3.55 -22.14 -2.02
N MET A 177 4.31 -21.07 -2.25
CA MET A 177 5.77 -21.06 -2.17
C MET A 177 6.26 -21.50 -0.78
N MET A 178 5.66 -20.99 0.29
CA MET A 178 6.10 -21.29 1.66
C MET A 178 5.64 -22.67 2.15
N THR A 179 4.53 -23.21 1.64
CA THR A 179 3.95 -24.47 2.13
C THR A 179 4.18 -25.66 1.21
N GLY A 180 4.63 -25.41 -0.03
CA GLY A 180 4.85 -26.44 -1.04
C GLY A 180 3.57 -27.09 -1.55
N ILE A 181 2.38 -26.51 -1.34
CA ILE A 181 1.11 -27.02 -1.87
C ILE A 181 0.88 -26.55 -3.30
N ASN A 182 0.01 -27.27 -4.02
CA ASN A 182 -0.39 -26.90 -5.37
C ASN A 182 -1.85 -26.46 -5.40
N MET A 183 -2.08 -25.18 -5.76
CA MET A 183 -3.39 -24.58 -6.00
C MET A 183 -3.43 -23.95 -7.38
N VAL A 184 -4.57 -24.06 -8.06
CA VAL A 184 -4.77 -23.52 -9.41
C VAL A 184 -5.43 -22.15 -9.32
N PRO A 185 -4.79 -21.04 -9.73
CA PRO A 185 -5.41 -19.72 -9.69
C PRO A 185 -6.52 -19.60 -10.75
N VAL A 186 -7.69 -19.08 -10.32
CA VAL A 186 -8.82 -18.73 -11.18
C VAL A 186 -9.03 -17.23 -11.09
N HIS A 187 -8.86 -16.52 -12.21
CA HIS A 187 -8.88 -15.06 -12.23
C HIS A 187 -10.27 -14.52 -12.54
N TYR A 188 -10.76 -13.65 -11.65
CA TYR A 188 -12.04 -12.95 -11.78
C TYR A 188 -11.82 -11.45 -12.05
N ARG A 189 -12.84 -10.80 -12.58
CA ARG A 189 -12.85 -9.33 -12.76
C ARG A 189 -13.35 -8.61 -11.50
N GLY A 190 -12.67 -8.84 -10.35
CA GLY A 190 -12.99 -8.25 -9.05
C GLY A 190 -13.46 -9.25 -8.00
N ALA A 191 -13.64 -8.78 -6.75
CA ALA A 191 -13.95 -9.64 -5.61
C ALA A 191 -15.38 -10.22 -5.66
N ALA A 192 -16.39 -9.44 -6.06
CA ALA A 192 -17.78 -9.87 -6.01
C ALA A 192 -18.06 -11.18 -6.78
N PRO A 193 -17.67 -11.35 -8.07
CA PRO A 193 -17.87 -12.62 -8.77
C PRO A 193 -17.00 -13.76 -8.18
N ALA A 194 -15.79 -13.45 -7.66
CA ALA A 194 -14.93 -14.43 -7.00
C ALA A 194 -15.57 -14.98 -5.73
N ILE A 195 -16.08 -14.11 -4.86
CA ILE A 195 -16.81 -14.47 -3.63
C ILE A 195 -18.06 -15.29 -3.96
N THR A 196 -18.84 -14.91 -4.98
CA THR A 196 -20.02 -15.67 -5.40
C THR A 196 -19.66 -17.11 -5.76
N ASP A 197 -18.60 -17.33 -6.51
CA ASP A 197 -18.16 -18.67 -6.88
C ASP A 197 -17.52 -19.45 -5.72
N LEU A 198 -16.89 -18.74 -4.78
CA LEU A 198 -16.37 -19.34 -3.55
C LEU A 198 -17.52 -19.84 -2.65
N ILE A 199 -18.58 -19.04 -2.47
CA ILE A 199 -19.79 -19.43 -1.73
C ILE A 199 -20.48 -20.63 -2.39
N ALA A 200 -20.52 -20.65 -3.73
CA ALA A 200 -21.07 -21.75 -4.51
C ALA A 200 -20.19 -23.02 -4.56
N GLY A 201 -19.00 -23.00 -3.96
CA GLY A 201 -18.06 -24.15 -3.96
C GLY A 201 -17.35 -24.43 -5.30
N ARG A 202 -17.50 -23.56 -6.29
CA ARG A 202 -16.82 -23.68 -7.60
C ARG A 202 -15.31 -23.48 -7.51
N VAL A 203 -14.89 -22.66 -6.57
CA VAL A 203 -13.51 -22.50 -6.11
C VAL A 203 -13.45 -22.77 -4.61
N GLN A 204 -12.29 -23.18 -4.07
CA GLN A 204 -12.18 -23.72 -2.72
C GLN A 204 -11.61 -22.72 -1.71
N VAL A 205 -10.77 -21.80 -2.16
CA VAL A 205 -10.06 -20.86 -1.28
C VAL A 205 -9.88 -19.50 -1.96
N MET A 206 -9.86 -18.45 -1.16
CA MET A 206 -9.49 -17.10 -1.57
C MET A 206 -8.65 -16.42 -0.49
N PHE A 207 -7.69 -15.60 -0.90
CA PHE A 207 -6.97 -14.66 -0.05
C PHE A 207 -7.53 -13.26 -0.36
N ASP A 208 -8.54 -12.80 0.37
CA ASP A 208 -9.20 -11.54 0.01
C ASP A 208 -8.92 -10.42 1.00
N VAL A 209 -9.13 -9.20 0.55
CA VAL A 209 -9.11 -8.03 1.43
C VAL A 209 -10.27 -8.14 2.40
N LEU A 210 -9.98 -8.09 3.71
CA LEU A 210 -10.95 -8.38 4.76
C LEU A 210 -12.28 -7.63 4.61
N VAL A 211 -12.24 -6.36 4.20
CA VAL A 211 -13.46 -5.55 4.07
C VAL A 211 -14.43 -6.10 3.01
N SER A 212 -13.95 -6.80 1.98
CA SER A 212 -14.80 -7.40 0.94
C SER A 212 -15.57 -8.63 1.45
N SER A 213 -14.98 -9.38 2.40
CA SER A 213 -15.46 -10.70 2.83
C SER A 213 -16.10 -10.71 4.19
N ILE A 214 -15.88 -9.68 5.03
CA ILE A 214 -16.28 -9.69 6.46
C ILE A 214 -17.77 -9.99 6.68
N SER A 215 -18.65 -9.48 5.84
CA SER A 215 -20.09 -9.71 5.95
C SER A 215 -20.47 -11.19 5.70
N TYR A 216 -19.83 -11.81 4.70
CA TYR A 216 -20.06 -13.22 4.36
C TYR A 216 -19.47 -14.17 5.42
N ILE A 217 -18.35 -13.80 6.03
CA ILE A 217 -17.77 -14.55 7.13
C ILE A 217 -18.67 -14.47 8.37
N LYS A 218 -19.13 -13.26 8.75
CA LYS A 218 -20.03 -13.07 9.89
C LYS A 218 -21.39 -13.76 9.73
N SER A 219 -21.88 -13.89 8.51
CA SER A 219 -23.12 -14.61 8.21
C SER A 219 -22.93 -16.14 8.08
N GLY A 220 -21.69 -16.64 8.16
CA GLY A 220 -21.37 -18.07 8.02
C GLY A 220 -21.39 -18.60 6.58
N GLN A 221 -21.55 -17.73 5.58
CA GLN A 221 -21.49 -18.10 4.16
C GLN A 221 -20.06 -18.44 3.70
N LEU A 222 -19.05 -17.89 4.38
CA LEU A 222 -17.64 -18.22 4.22
C LEU A 222 -17.02 -18.54 5.58
N ARG A 223 -15.97 -19.36 5.59
CA ARG A 223 -15.18 -19.66 6.78
C ARG A 223 -13.82 -19.00 6.65
N ALA A 224 -13.51 -18.07 7.58
CA ALA A 224 -12.15 -17.57 7.75
C ALA A 224 -11.29 -18.66 8.42
N LEU A 225 -10.16 -19.01 7.83
CA LEU A 225 -9.16 -19.89 8.42
C LEU A 225 -8.09 -19.11 9.19
N ALA A 226 -7.68 -17.98 8.65
CA ALA A 226 -6.69 -17.11 9.27
C ALA A 226 -6.70 -15.72 8.63
N VAL A 227 -6.03 -14.76 9.27
CA VAL A 227 -5.81 -13.40 8.79
C VAL A 227 -4.30 -13.09 8.66
N THR A 228 -3.94 -12.00 7.97
CA THR A 228 -2.55 -11.55 7.84
C THR A 228 -2.51 -10.04 7.58
N PRO A 229 -1.46 -9.29 7.97
CA PRO A 229 -0.28 -9.78 8.71
C PRO A 229 -0.50 -9.90 10.23
N THR A 230 -1.53 -9.29 10.78
CA THR A 230 -1.78 -9.20 12.23
C THR A 230 -3.20 -9.64 12.58
N PRO A 231 -3.46 -10.03 13.83
CA PRO A 231 -4.83 -10.30 14.31
C PRO A 231 -5.76 -9.12 14.03
N GLN A 232 -7.03 -9.42 13.77
CA GLN A 232 -8.04 -8.43 13.41
C GLN A 232 -9.17 -8.39 14.43
N GLU A 233 -9.46 -7.22 14.99
CA GLU A 233 -10.57 -7.04 15.93
C GLU A 233 -11.92 -7.43 15.32
N LEU A 234 -12.11 -7.17 14.02
CA LEU A 234 -13.33 -7.51 13.28
C LEU A 234 -13.56 -9.03 13.16
N LEU A 235 -12.50 -9.84 13.33
CA LEU A 235 -12.51 -11.31 13.33
C LEU A 235 -11.82 -11.85 14.59
N SER A 236 -12.34 -11.45 15.76
CA SER A 236 -11.81 -11.90 17.05
C SER A 236 -11.77 -13.43 17.11
N GLY A 237 -10.65 -14.00 17.54
CA GLY A 237 -10.44 -15.45 17.64
C GLY A 237 -9.99 -16.15 16.34
N VAL A 238 -9.91 -15.44 15.21
CA VAL A 238 -9.28 -15.97 13.99
C VAL A 238 -7.77 -15.77 14.08
N PRO A 239 -6.96 -16.86 13.99
CA PRO A 239 -5.50 -16.77 14.12
C PRO A 239 -4.86 -16.07 12.94
N THR A 240 -3.58 -15.74 13.05
CA THR A 240 -2.81 -15.28 11.90
C THR A 240 -2.27 -16.46 11.09
N ILE A 241 -2.06 -16.26 9.77
CA ILE A 241 -1.41 -17.28 8.93
C ILE A 241 0.00 -17.57 9.45
N GLY A 242 0.71 -16.53 9.93
CA GLY A 242 2.06 -16.62 10.48
C GLY A 242 2.19 -17.57 11.69
N GLU A 243 1.12 -17.79 12.45
CA GLU A 243 1.10 -18.78 13.55
C GLU A 243 1.25 -20.22 13.06
N SER A 244 0.75 -20.52 11.87
CA SER A 244 0.81 -21.85 11.26
C SER A 244 1.92 -21.96 10.21
N VAL A 245 2.29 -20.85 9.57
CA VAL A 245 3.31 -20.74 8.54
C VAL A 245 4.28 -19.64 8.96
N PRO A 246 5.29 -19.95 9.79
CA PRO A 246 6.23 -18.95 10.32
C PRO A 246 6.89 -18.11 9.23
N GLY A 247 6.85 -16.80 9.39
CA GLY A 247 7.39 -15.85 8.41
C GLY A 247 6.43 -15.49 7.26
N TYR A 248 5.21 -16.04 7.23
CA TYR A 248 4.20 -15.57 6.29
C TYR A 248 3.64 -14.22 6.74
N GLU A 249 4.07 -13.18 6.04
CA GLU A 249 3.59 -11.81 6.22
C GLU A 249 3.17 -11.26 4.86
N ALA A 250 1.89 -11.25 4.59
CA ALA A 250 1.31 -10.71 3.37
C ALA A 250 0.15 -9.77 3.71
N GLY A 251 -0.04 -8.73 2.93
CA GLY A 251 -1.11 -7.78 3.14
C GLY A 251 -0.95 -6.57 2.24
N GLY A 252 -2.00 -5.79 2.14
CA GLY A 252 -1.97 -4.52 1.44
C GLY A 252 -1.42 -3.41 2.32
N TRP A 253 -0.90 -2.39 1.67
CA TRP A 253 -0.55 -1.13 2.31
C TRP A 253 -0.75 0.03 1.34
N GLN A 254 -0.94 1.21 1.90
CA GLN A 254 -1.02 2.45 1.14
C GLN A 254 -0.28 3.55 1.89
N GLY A 255 0.23 4.51 1.14
CA GLY A 255 0.98 5.63 1.66
C GLY A 255 1.21 6.71 0.63
N VAL A 256 1.84 7.79 1.02
CA VAL A 256 2.16 8.93 0.16
C VAL A 256 3.62 8.90 -0.21
N CYS A 257 3.90 9.06 -1.51
CA CYS A 257 5.25 9.25 -2.05
C CYS A 257 5.32 10.54 -2.87
N ALA A 258 6.52 11.08 -3.01
CA ALA A 258 6.81 12.26 -3.81
C ALA A 258 7.91 11.96 -4.83
N PRO A 259 8.15 12.81 -5.85
CA PRO A 259 9.35 12.73 -6.69
C PRO A 259 10.63 12.78 -5.86
N SER A 260 11.65 11.99 -6.20
CA SER A 260 12.84 11.75 -5.35
C SER A 260 13.65 12.99 -4.96
N LYS A 261 13.49 14.11 -5.69
CA LYS A 261 14.19 15.37 -5.42
C LYS A 261 13.35 16.38 -4.62
N THR A 262 12.20 15.97 -4.09
CA THR A 262 11.36 16.84 -3.25
C THR A 262 12.12 17.25 -1.99
N PRO A 263 12.10 18.55 -1.61
CA PRO A 263 12.80 19.04 -0.42
C PRO A 263 12.40 18.31 0.86
N THR A 264 13.39 17.98 1.69
CA THR A 264 13.19 17.23 2.93
C THR A 264 12.20 17.94 3.87
N GLU A 265 12.25 19.26 3.92
CA GLU A 265 11.38 20.07 4.76
C GLU A 265 9.89 19.88 4.40
N ILE A 266 9.59 19.71 3.10
CA ILE A 266 8.23 19.43 2.62
C ILE A 266 7.82 18.01 3.00
N ILE A 267 8.73 17.03 2.83
CA ILE A 267 8.51 15.64 3.20
C ILE A 267 8.20 15.54 4.70
N ASP A 268 9.03 16.15 5.54
CA ASP A 268 8.88 16.12 7.00
C ASP A 268 7.58 16.80 7.45
N ARG A 269 7.19 17.90 6.81
CA ARG A 269 5.93 18.57 7.09
C ARG A 269 4.74 17.66 6.75
N LEU A 270 4.70 17.11 5.54
CA LEU A 270 3.64 16.20 5.12
C LEU A 270 3.59 14.94 6.00
N ASN A 271 4.72 14.36 6.36
CA ASN A 271 4.79 13.21 7.26
C ASN A 271 4.21 13.55 8.64
N ARG A 272 4.66 14.65 9.25
CA ARG A 272 4.16 15.08 10.56
C ARG A 272 2.65 15.28 10.57
N GLU A 273 2.11 15.97 9.56
CA GLU A 273 0.68 16.23 9.48
C GLU A 273 -0.13 14.95 9.20
N THR A 274 0.37 14.05 8.35
CA THR A 274 -0.25 12.73 8.11
C THR A 274 -0.26 11.90 9.39
N ASN A 275 0.86 11.80 10.10
CA ASN A 275 0.95 11.04 11.35
C ASN A 275 0.03 11.62 12.44
N ALA A 276 -0.08 12.95 12.52
CA ALA A 276 -0.98 13.59 13.47
C ALA A 276 -2.45 13.25 13.22
N VAL A 277 -2.86 13.19 11.93
CA VAL A 277 -4.20 12.73 11.55
C VAL A 277 -4.42 11.27 11.93
N LEU A 278 -3.47 10.40 11.59
CA LEU A 278 -3.58 8.96 11.87
C LEU A 278 -3.55 8.62 13.36
N ALA A 279 -3.02 9.51 14.19
CA ALA A 279 -3.04 9.38 15.66
C ALA A 279 -4.39 9.76 16.27
N ASP A 280 -5.23 10.53 15.55
CA ASP A 280 -6.55 10.97 16.02
C ASP A 280 -7.52 9.79 16.13
N ALA A 281 -8.37 9.79 17.19
CA ALA A 281 -9.27 8.68 17.47
C ALA A 281 -10.35 8.49 16.40
N ASN A 282 -10.93 9.59 15.88
CA ASN A 282 -11.98 9.52 14.86
C ASN A 282 -11.40 9.03 13.53
N SER A 283 -10.19 9.45 13.18
CA SER A 283 -9.48 9.00 11.99
C SER A 283 -9.18 7.49 12.05
N LYS A 284 -8.76 6.98 13.23
CA LYS A 284 -8.56 5.53 13.45
C LYS A 284 -9.86 4.75 13.27
N VAL A 285 -10.94 5.19 13.89
CA VAL A 285 -12.26 4.56 13.75
C VAL A 285 -12.66 4.52 12.27
N ARG A 286 -12.52 5.65 11.57
CA ARG A 286 -12.90 5.73 10.16
C ARG A 286 -12.09 4.81 9.25
N LEU A 287 -10.78 4.70 9.47
CA LEU A 287 -9.94 3.74 8.72
C LEU A 287 -10.31 2.30 9.04
N THR A 288 -10.60 1.98 10.30
CA THR A 288 -11.02 0.63 10.73
C THR A 288 -12.36 0.25 10.10
N GLU A 289 -13.33 1.15 10.03
CA GLU A 289 -14.61 0.94 9.32
C GLU A 289 -14.41 0.62 7.83
N LEU A 290 -13.37 1.19 7.22
CA LEU A 290 -12.96 0.90 5.84
C LEU A 290 -12.07 -0.35 5.71
N GLY A 291 -11.96 -1.14 6.79
CA GLY A 291 -11.19 -2.39 6.82
C GLY A 291 -9.68 -2.19 6.85
N GLY A 292 -9.20 -0.99 7.17
CA GLY A 292 -7.79 -0.66 7.25
C GLY A 292 -7.30 -0.48 8.68
N GLN A 293 -6.00 -0.62 8.89
CA GLN A 293 -5.32 -0.29 10.14
C GLN A 293 -4.38 0.88 9.93
N PRO A 294 -4.41 1.95 10.77
CA PRO A 294 -3.47 3.05 10.68
C PRO A 294 -2.03 2.56 10.67
N PHE A 295 -1.23 3.10 9.76
CA PHE A 295 0.17 2.77 9.62
C PHE A 295 1.02 4.03 9.79
N VAL A 296 1.38 4.33 11.04
CA VAL A 296 2.17 5.51 11.42
C VAL A 296 3.66 5.16 11.34
N GLY A 297 4.47 6.10 10.87
CA GLY A 297 5.92 5.94 10.81
C GLY A 297 6.63 7.14 10.20
N THR A 298 7.94 7.15 10.32
CA THR A 298 8.81 8.13 9.66
C THR A 298 8.96 7.84 8.16
N PRO A 299 9.36 8.82 7.33
CA PRO A 299 9.66 8.58 5.92
C PRO A 299 10.72 7.49 5.72
N ALA A 300 11.73 7.43 6.59
CA ALA A 300 12.79 6.44 6.53
C ALA A 300 12.30 5.02 6.85
N GLU A 301 11.43 4.85 7.85
CA GLU A 301 10.81 3.56 8.19
C GLU A 301 9.91 3.09 7.06
N PHE A 302 9.10 3.99 6.51
CA PHE A 302 8.26 3.67 5.36
C PHE A 302 9.10 3.30 4.14
N GLY A 303 10.23 3.97 3.89
CA GLY A 303 11.16 3.63 2.82
C GLY A 303 11.77 2.24 2.98
N LYS A 304 12.22 1.88 4.18
CA LYS A 304 12.73 0.53 4.49
C LYS A 304 11.64 -0.53 4.27
N PHE A 305 10.42 -0.23 4.70
CA PHE A 305 9.27 -1.12 4.51
C PHE A 305 8.97 -1.34 3.02
N VAL A 306 8.90 -0.27 2.21
CA VAL A 306 8.65 -0.36 0.75
C VAL A 306 9.76 -1.16 0.05
N ALA A 307 11.02 -0.99 0.45
CA ALA A 307 12.14 -1.77 -0.09
C ALA A 307 12.00 -3.26 0.23
N ALA A 308 11.71 -3.61 1.49
CA ALA A 308 11.50 -5.00 1.90
C ALA A 308 10.28 -5.64 1.18
N GLU A 309 9.20 -4.88 1.01
CA GLU A 309 8.03 -5.32 0.24
C GLU A 309 8.39 -5.55 -1.24
N THR A 310 9.21 -4.68 -1.82
CA THR A 310 9.68 -4.84 -3.22
C THR A 310 10.50 -6.11 -3.40
N ASP A 311 11.40 -6.41 -2.47
CA ASP A 311 12.21 -7.64 -2.50
C ASP A 311 11.34 -8.89 -2.33
N LYS A 312 10.42 -8.87 -1.35
CA LYS A 312 9.49 -9.97 -1.07
C LYS A 312 8.61 -10.28 -2.28
N TRP A 313 7.87 -9.29 -2.76
CA TRP A 313 6.97 -9.48 -3.91
C TRP A 313 7.72 -9.77 -5.20
N GLY A 314 8.91 -9.20 -5.37
CA GLY A 314 9.79 -9.52 -6.49
C GLY A 314 10.19 -11.00 -6.52
N LYS A 315 10.46 -11.62 -5.36
CA LYS A 315 10.72 -13.04 -5.25
C LYS A 315 9.48 -13.87 -5.65
N VAL A 316 8.32 -13.53 -5.10
CA VAL A 316 7.05 -14.22 -5.42
C VAL A 316 6.72 -14.13 -6.90
N VAL A 317 6.83 -12.95 -7.51
CA VAL A 317 6.57 -12.73 -8.95
C VAL A 317 7.48 -13.62 -9.82
N ARG A 318 8.76 -13.71 -9.49
CA ARG A 318 9.72 -14.53 -10.24
C ARG A 318 9.46 -16.02 -10.08
N GLU A 319 9.25 -16.51 -8.85
CA GLU A 319 9.02 -17.93 -8.55
C GLU A 319 7.68 -18.43 -9.12
N ALA A 320 6.64 -17.60 -9.09
CA ALA A 320 5.35 -17.91 -9.70
C ALA A 320 5.34 -17.74 -11.24
N GLY A 321 6.42 -17.22 -11.84
CA GLY A 321 6.52 -17.01 -13.27
C GLY A 321 5.52 -16.00 -13.83
N LEU A 322 5.09 -15.02 -12.99
CA LEU A 322 4.04 -14.08 -13.35
C LEU A 322 4.52 -13.12 -14.44
N LYS A 323 3.61 -12.82 -15.36
CA LYS A 323 3.81 -11.83 -16.43
C LYS A 323 2.68 -10.80 -16.37
N PRO A 324 2.94 -9.54 -16.75
CA PRO A 324 1.87 -8.57 -16.88
C PRO A 324 0.98 -8.91 -18.06
N ASP A 325 -0.31 -8.64 -17.92
CA ASP A 325 -1.33 -8.74 -18.99
C ASP A 325 -1.03 -7.80 -20.16
#